data_fb058e5a3c9d825586ed8d6c7cc9152a
#
_entry.id   fb058e5a3c9d825586ed8d6c7cc9152a
#
_cell.length_a   1.000
_cell.length_b   1.000
_cell.length_c   1.000
_cell.angle_alpha   90.00
_cell.angle_beta   90.00
_cell.angle_gamma   90.00
#
_symmetry.space_group_name_H-M   'P 1'
#
loop_
_entity.id
_entity.type
_entity.pdbx_description
1 polymer ?
#
loop_
_entity_poly.entity_id
_entity_poly.type
_entity_poly.pdbx_seq_one_letter_code
_entity_poly.pdbx_strand_id
1 'polypeptide(L)'
;MKGSRTQKSVTNTVVSFASQLIVILLGFLSRRVLIYSVGVEYLGINGLMSNILTIFSLAESGIGLAIGYALYKPLAENDIEQVKSLMRFFKYTYRALAIGTAAIGIAFYPLLPFFLKDNTAPDANLVYWLFLLGSVSSYLWVYKTTLNTSDQNKYLYTIASTIAQIVVLVLKVLILYFVQNYILYLAVDIGTTIVKNLIFCRIVDRRYPYLKDKNVRKLDPEVRKSLFTNIKALFLGKVGYIISQCSDNLVISSLVSVTAVGMYSNYTTLITSVSGFVTTFSSGVTASMGNLIASETKERAYEVYKRVDFINYWLY
;
A
#
# COMPACT_ATOMS: atom_id res chain seq x y z
N MET A 1 14.90 17.36 15.89
CA MET A 1 16.12 16.56 16.11
C MET A 1 16.47 15.87 14.79
N LYS A 2 17.57 16.27 14.13
CA LYS A 2 18.09 15.59 12.94
C LYS A 2 18.89 14.37 13.43
N GLY A 3 18.24 13.22 13.63
CA GLY A 3 18.94 11.96 13.89
C GLY A 3 19.87 11.59 12.74
N SER A 4 20.98 10.89 13.04
CA SER A 4 21.88 10.38 11.99
C SER A 4 21.12 9.48 11.02
N ARG A 5 21.57 9.37 9.76
CA ARG A 5 20.94 8.51 8.73
C ARG A 5 20.80 7.07 9.22
N THR A 6 21.82 6.56 9.90
CA THR A 6 21.83 5.22 10.50
C THR A 6 20.75 5.08 11.56
N GLN A 7 20.59 6.07 12.44
CA GLN A 7 19.57 6.07 13.49
C GLN A 7 18.16 6.03 12.89
N LYS A 8 17.89 6.83 11.85
CA LYS A 8 16.61 6.82 11.15
C LYS A 8 16.34 5.44 10.48
N SER A 9 17.34 4.84 9.85
CA SER A 9 17.23 3.52 9.23
C SER A 9 16.91 2.45 10.26
N VAL A 10 17.64 2.40 11.37
CA VAL A 10 17.38 1.46 12.47
C VAL A 10 15.98 1.65 13.04
N THR A 11 15.59 2.89 13.33
CA THR A 11 14.24 3.19 13.84
C THR A 11 13.15 2.73 12.86
N ASN A 12 13.31 3.02 11.56
CA ASN A 12 12.36 2.57 10.54
C ASN A 12 12.24 1.05 10.50
N THR A 13 13.36 0.33 10.59
CA THR A 13 13.38 -1.15 10.55
C THR A 13 12.72 -1.74 11.79
N VAL A 14 13.10 -1.30 12.99
CA VAL A 14 12.55 -1.80 14.26
C VAL A 14 11.04 -1.53 14.34
N VAL A 15 10.62 -0.31 14.03
CA VAL A 15 9.19 0.05 14.05
C VAL A 15 8.41 -0.75 13.00
N SER A 16 8.96 -0.93 11.79
CA SER A 16 8.30 -1.72 10.76
C SER A 16 8.16 -3.18 11.16
N PHE A 17 9.19 -3.76 11.79
CA PHE A 17 9.16 -5.15 12.25
C PHE A 17 8.16 -5.37 13.39
N ALA A 18 8.18 -4.51 14.41
CA ALA A 18 7.20 -4.55 15.50
C ALA A 18 5.77 -4.36 14.99
N SER A 19 5.56 -3.41 14.08
CA SER A 19 4.26 -3.18 13.45
C SER A 19 3.80 -4.39 12.65
N GLN A 20 4.70 -5.06 11.91
CA GLN A 20 4.36 -6.25 11.12
C GLN A 20 3.85 -7.39 12.03
N LEU A 21 4.50 -7.63 13.17
CA LEU A 21 4.01 -8.61 14.16
C LEU A 21 2.59 -8.28 14.63
N ILE A 22 2.36 -7.04 15.04
CA ILE A 22 1.04 -6.57 15.48
C ILE A 22 0.00 -6.77 14.38
N VAL A 23 0.30 -6.35 13.14
CA VAL A 23 -0.61 -6.45 11.99
C VAL A 23 -0.99 -7.91 11.70
N ILE A 24 -0.04 -8.84 11.78
CA ILE A 24 -0.30 -10.27 11.57
C ILE A 24 -1.26 -10.79 12.66
N LEU A 25 -0.99 -10.50 13.91
CA LEU A 25 -1.85 -10.93 15.02
C LEU A 25 -3.26 -10.34 14.90
N LEU A 26 -3.37 -9.03 14.58
CA LEU A 26 -4.63 -8.36 14.35
C LEU A 26 -5.38 -8.96 13.15
N GLY A 27 -4.66 -9.33 12.08
CA GLY A 27 -5.21 -9.98 10.90
C GLY A 27 -5.87 -11.32 11.23
N PHE A 28 -5.19 -12.18 11.98
CA PHE A 28 -5.76 -13.47 12.42
C PHE A 28 -6.96 -13.27 13.34
N LEU A 29 -6.90 -12.35 14.31
CA LEU A 29 -8.02 -12.04 15.19
C LEU A 29 -9.24 -11.53 14.42
N SER A 30 -9.02 -10.55 13.51
CA SER A 30 -10.09 -10.00 12.68
C SER A 30 -10.76 -11.08 11.82
N ARG A 31 -9.95 -11.98 11.25
CA ARG A 31 -10.43 -13.08 10.41
C ARG A 31 -11.26 -14.09 11.22
N ARG A 32 -10.78 -14.47 12.42
CA ARG A 32 -11.52 -15.36 13.31
C ARG A 32 -12.87 -14.75 13.67
N VAL A 33 -12.91 -13.48 14.08
CA VAL A 33 -14.15 -12.80 14.46
C VAL A 33 -15.10 -12.72 13.26
N LEU A 34 -14.60 -12.40 12.06
CA LEU A 34 -15.41 -12.34 10.84
C LEU A 34 -16.07 -13.69 10.53
N ILE A 35 -15.31 -14.78 10.55
CA ILE A 35 -15.83 -16.12 10.24
C ILE A 35 -16.92 -16.54 11.23
N TYR A 36 -16.70 -16.31 12.53
CA TYR A 36 -17.67 -16.68 13.58
C TYR A 36 -18.96 -15.82 13.54
N SER A 37 -18.87 -14.56 13.11
CA SER A 37 -19.99 -13.63 13.21
C SER A 37 -20.84 -13.60 11.93
N VAL A 38 -20.23 -13.65 10.74
CA VAL A 38 -20.95 -13.47 9.47
C VAL A 38 -20.69 -14.60 8.46
N GLY A 39 -19.79 -15.53 8.77
CA GLY A 39 -19.54 -16.72 7.97
C GLY A 39 -18.40 -16.62 6.98
N VAL A 40 -18.05 -17.78 6.39
CA VAL A 40 -16.92 -17.93 5.44
C VAL A 40 -17.23 -17.27 4.09
N GLU A 41 -18.51 -17.12 3.73
CA GLU A 41 -18.94 -16.50 2.47
C GLU A 41 -18.50 -15.04 2.37
N TYR A 42 -18.68 -14.26 3.44
CA TYR A 42 -18.20 -12.87 3.49
C TYR A 42 -16.67 -12.76 3.46
N LEU A 43 -15.97 -13.78 3.95
CA LEU A 43 -14.52 -13.86 3.79
C LEU A 43 -14.12 -14.07 2.32
N GLY A 44 -14.87 -14.92 1.59
CA GLY A 44 -14.69 -15.15 0.17
C GLY A 44 -14.92 -13.87 -0.65
N ILE A 45 -16.01 -13.15 -0.37
CA ILE A 45 -16.31 -11.85 -1.01
C ILE A 45 -15.17 -10.85 -0.73
N ASN A 46 -14.72 -10.75 0.51
CA ASN A 46 -13.62 -9.86 0.87
C ASN A 46 -12.35 -10.16 0.07
N GLY A 47 -11.98 -11.44 -0.05
CA GLY A 47 -10.86 -11.89 -0.86
C GLY A 47 -11.02 -11.55 -2.34
N LEU A 48 -12.18 -11.86 -2.92
CA LEU A 48 -12.49 -11.56 -4.31
C LEU A 48 -12.44 -10.06 -4.61
N MET A 49 -13.12 -9.22 -3.80
CA MET A 49 -13.11 -7.77 -3.96
C MET A 49 -11.71 -7.17 -3.83
N SER A 50 -10.92 -7.66 -2.87
CA SER A 50 -9.53 -7.22 -2.68
C SER A 50 -8.68 -7.53 -3.91
N ASN A 51 -8.87 -8.68 -4.57
CA ASN A 51 -8.10 -9.03 -5.77
C ASN A 51 -8.53 -8.21 -6.99
N ILE A 52 -9.84 -8.02 -7.21
CA ILE A 52 -10.35 -7.16 -8.28
C ILE A 52 -9.75 -5.75 -8.14
N LEU A 53 -9.76 -5.17 -6.94
CA LEU A 53 -9.19 -3.84 -6.71
C LEU A 53 -7.66 -3.82 -6.82
N THR A 54 -6.98 -4.90 -6.48
CA THR A 54 -5.53 -5.02 -6.69
C THR A 54 -5.19 -4.96 -8.17
N ILE A 55 -5.99 -5.57 -9.04
CA ILE A 55 -5.83 -5.46 -10.49
C ILE A 55 -6.04 -4.01 -10.95
N PHE A 56 -7.06 -3.31 -10.44
CA PHE A 56 -7.28 -1.90 -10.77
C PHE A 56 -6.15 -0.99 -10.30
N SER A 57 -5.46 -1.35 -9.22
CA SER A 57 -4.32 -0.60 -8.66
C SER A 57 -2.99 -0.88 -9.37
N LEU A 58 -2.97 -1.73 -10.40
CA LEU A 58 -1.77 -2.02 -11.20
C LEU A 58 -1.06 -0.77 -11.69
N ALA A 59 -1.82 0.21 -12.18
CA ALA A 59 -1.27 1.47 -12.71
C ALA A 59 -0.51 2.28 -11.63
N GLU A 60 -0.89 2.17 -10.36
CA GLU A 60 -0.21 2.83 -9.25
C GLU A 60 1.16 2.22 -8.94
N SER A 61 1.31 0.90 -9.09
CA SER A 61 2.44 0.15 -8.55
C SER A 61 3.80 0.62 -9.08
N GLY A 62 3.89 1.10 -10.32
CA GLY A 62 5.12 1.68 -10.88
C GLY A 62 5.32 3.15 -10.49
N ILE A 63 4.24 3.89 -10.31
CA ILE A 63 4.26 5.34 -10.07
C ILE A 63 4.84 5.66 -8.70
N GLY A 64 4.37 4.99 -7.63
CA GLY A 64 4.82 5.25 -6.26
C GLY A 64 6.33 5.06 -6.08
N LEU A 65 6.90 4.01 -6.68
CA LEU A 65 8.34 3.74 -6.63
C LEU A 65 9.15 4.79 -7.44
N ALA A 66 8.73 5.10 -8.68
CA ALA A 66 9.40 6.10 -9.51
C ALA A 66 9.44 7.48 -8.83
N ILE A 67 8.34 7.84 -8.17
CA ILE A 67 8.22 9.06 -7.37
C ILE A 67 9.20 9.06 -6.19
N GLY A 68 9.25 7.96 -5.45
CA GLY A 68 10.18 7.81 -4.33
C GLY A 68 11.62 8.04 -4.77
N TYR A 69 12.05 7.40 -5.85
CA TYR A 69 13.40 7.55 -6.40
C TYR A 69 13.69 8.98 -6.85
N ALA A 70 12.74 9.65 -7.52
CA ALA A 70 12.91 11.01 -7.98
C ALA A 70 13.04 12.03 -6.85
N LEU A 71 12.51 11.73 -5.66
CA LEU A 71 12.60 12.61 -4.49
C LEU A 71 13.93 12.49 -3.72
N TYR A 72 14.66 11.38 -3.83
CA TYR A 72 15.87 11.16 -3.02
C TYR A 72 16.94 12.23 -3.25
N LYS A 73 17.28 12.53 -4.52
CA LYS A 73 18.30 13.51 -4.85
C LYS A 73 17.93 14.94 -4.41
N PRO A 74 16.76 15.48 -4.79
CA PRO A 74 16.35 16.82 -4.34
C PRO A 74 16.26 16.95 -2.82
N LEU A 75 15.82 15.91 -2.11
CA LEU A 75 15.78 15.91 -0.64
C LEU A 75 17.18 15.91 -0.02
N ALA A 76 18.13 15.17 -0.62
CA ALA A 76 19.52 15.13 -0.14
C ALA A 76 20.25 16.46 -0.36
N GLU A 77 19.98 17.13 -1.49
CA GLU A 77 20.56 18.42 -1.89
C GLU A 77 19.83 19.63 -1.26
N ASN A 78 18.71 19.39 -0.54
CA ASN A 78 17.79 20.42 -0.02
C ASN A 78 17.23 21.36 -1.11
N ASP A 79 17.05 20.85 -2.33
CA ASP A 79 16.42 21.58 -3.42
C ASP A 79 14.89 21.58 -3.24
N ILE A 80 14.43 22.54 -2.42
CA ILE A 80 13.01 22.69 -2.06
C ILE A 80 12.16 23.01 -3.30
N GLU A 81 12.69 23.77 -4.28
CA GLU A 81 11.94 24.15 -5.49
C GLU A 81 11.66 22.91 -6.35
N GLN A 82 12.63 22.04 -6.52
CA GLN A 82 12.43 20.80 -7.27
C GLN A 82 11.51 19.84 -6.50
N VAL A 83 11.62 19.73 -5.18
CA VAL A 83 10.68 18.95 -4.36
C VAL A 83 9.24 19.47 -4.52
N LYS A 84 9.00 20.78 -4.47
CA LYS A 84 7.66 21.37 -4.69
C LYS A 84 7.12 21.02 -6.08
N SER A 85 7.94 21.13 -7.12
CA SER A 85 7.57 20.83 -8.50
C SER A 85 7.19 19.36 -8.69
N LEU A 86 7.97 18.44 -8.15
CA LEU A 86 7.70 17.01 -8.13
C LEU A 86 6.40 16.71 -7.38
N MET A 87 6.23 17.25 -6.17
CA MET A 87 5.04 17.02 -5.34
C MET A 87 3.76 17.54 -5.98
N ARG A 88 3.83 18.67 -6.70
CA ARG A 88 2.70 19.17 -7.49
C ARG A 88 2.35 18.22 -8.63
N PHE A 89 3.34 17.74 -9.37
CA PHE A 89 3.15 16.77 -10.44
C PHE A 89 2.51 15.47 -9.89
N PHE A 90 3.02 14.95 -8.78
CA PHE A 90 2.49 13.72 -8.16
C PHE A 90 1.06 13.86 -7.67
N LYS A 91 0.72 15.00 -7.07
CA LYS A 91 -0.67 15.28 -6.67
C LYS A 91 -1.65 15.16 -7.85
N TYR A 92 -1.30 15.69 -9.02
CA TYR A 92 -2.16 15.57 -10.20
C TYR A 92 -2.15 14.16 -10.78
N THR A 93 -1.01 13.48 -10.79
CA THR A 93 -0.90 12.09 -11.25
C THR A 93 -1.76 11.17 -10.40
N TYR A 94 -1.71 11.28 -9.06
CA TYR A 94 -2.55 10.47 -8.19
C TYR A 94 -4.05 10.80 -8.27
N ARG A 95 -4.40 12.06 -8.55
CA ARG A 95 -5.80 12.40 -8.84
C ARG A 95 -6.28 11.77 -10.15
N ALA A 96 -5.46 11.80 -11.19
CA ALA A 96 -5.77 11.12 -12.45
C ALA A 96 -5.92 9.61 -12.26
N LEU A 97 -5.06 8.98 -11.43
CA LEU A 97 -5.19 7.58 -11.06
C LEU A 97 -6.49 7.29 -10.30
N ALA A 98 -6.86 8.14 -9.33
CA ALA A 98 -8.12 7.98 -8.60
C ALA A 98 -9.34 7.99 -9.54
N ILE A 99 -9.36 8.95 -10.49
CA ILE A 99 -10.42 9.05 -11.50
C ILE A 99 -10.38 7.83 -12.44
N GLY A 100 -9.20 7.43 -12.91
CA GLY A 100 -9.02 6.26 -13.78
C GLY A 100 -9.48 4.96 -13.09
N THR A 101 -9.10 4.74 -11.84
CA THR A 101 -9.55 3.57 -11.05
C THR A 101 -11.06 3.60 -10.83
N ALA A 102 -11.64 4.75 -10.54
CA ALA A 102 -13.09 4.88 -10.43
C ALA A 102 -13.79 4.54 -11.76
N ALA A 103 -13.30 5.05 -12.90
CA ALA A 103 -13.86 4.78 -14.22
C ALA A 103 -13.76 3.29 -14.59
N ILE A 104 -12.60 2.64 -14.35
CA ILE A 104 -12.40 1.21 -14.56
C ILE A 104 -13.34 0.41 -13.65
N GLY A 105 -13.47 0.77 -12.38
CA GLY A 105 -14.39 0.11 -11.45
C GLY A 105 -15.84 0.22 -11.90
N ILE A 106 -16.30 1.39 -12.32
CA ILE A 106 -17.66 1.58 -12.85
C ILE A 106 -17.87 0.72 -14.11
N ALA A 107 -16.90 0.72 -15.05
CA ALA A 107 -16.98 -0.08 -16.27
C ALA A 107 -16.94 -1.60 -15.99
N PHE A 108 -16.29 -2.04 -14.91
CA PHE A 108 -16.22 -3.45 -14.52
C PHE A 108 -17.49 -3.94 -13.81
N TYR A 109 -18.29 -3.05 -13.23
CA TYR A 109 -19.48 -3.42 -12.46
C TYR A 109 -20.44 -4.39 -13.17
N PRO A 110 -20.74 -4.26 -14.48
CA PRO A 110 -21.58 -5.22 -15.19
C PRO A 110 -21.02 -6.65 -15.26
N LEU A 111 -19.71 -6.82 -15.08
CA LEU A 111 -19.04 -8.14 -15.07
C LEU A 111 -19.08 -8.80 -13.69
N LEU A 112 -19.40 -8.04 -12.63
CA LEU A 112 -19.39 -8.51 -11.25
C LEU A 112 -20.26 -9.77 -11.03
N PRO A 113 -21.49 -9.88 -11.59
CA PRO A 113 -22.31 -11.07 -11.42
C PRO A 113 -21.66 -12.38 -11.93
N PHE A 114 -20.77 -12.28 -12.93
CA PHE A 114 -20.03 -13.44 -13.44
C PHE A 114 -19.12 -14.06 -12.38
N PHE A 115 -18.54 -13.25 -11.51
CA PHE A 115 -17.66 -13.69 -10.44
C PHE A 115 -18.40 -14.03 -9.13
N LEU A 116 -19.68 -13.68 -9.03
CA LEU A 116 -20.51 -13.89 -7.84
C LEU A 116 -21.55 -15.01 -8.04
N LYS A 117 -21.37 -15.90 -9.00
CA LYS A 117 -22.35 -16.92 -9.45
C LYS A 117 -23.05 -17.67 -8.33
N ASP A 118 -22.34 -18.05 -7.29
CA ASP A 118 -22.84 -18.87 -6.17
C ASP A 118 -22.97 -18.09 -4.85
N ASN A 119 -22.93 -16.75 -4.93
CA ASN A 119 -22.93 -15.95 -3.74
C ASN A 119 -24.36 -15.53 -3.35
N THR A 120 -24.82 -16.04 -2.23
CA THR A 120 -26.12 -15.73 -1.63
C THR A 120 -26.14 -14.48 -0.76
N ALA A 121 -24.99 -13.81 -0.57
CA ALA A 121 -24.93 -12.62 0.27
C ALA A 121 -25.69 -11.44 -0.37
N PRO A 122 -26.75 -10.93 0.27
CA PRO A 122 -27.68 -9.97 -0.34
C PRO A 122 -27.02 -8.63 -0.68
N ASP A 123 -25.90 -8.30 -0.05
CA ASP A 123 -25.29 -6.97 -0.10
C ASP A 123 -24.02 -6.89 -0.97
N ALA A 124 -23.73 -7.91 -1.80
CA ALA A 124 -22.49 -8.00 -2.58
C ALA A 124 -22.24 -6.76 -3.47
N ASN A 125 -23.29 -6.17 -4.03
CA ASN A 125 -23.23 -4.94 -4.82
C ASN A 125 -22.78 -3.75 -3.98
N LEU A 126 -23.34 -3.57 -2.78
CA LEU A 126 -22.96 -2.49 -1.88
C LEU A 126 -21.53 -2.68 -1.37
N VAL A 127 -21.11 -3.92 -1.10
CA VAL A 127 -19.74 -4.28 -0.75
C VAL A 127 -18.77 -3.85 -1.84
N TYR A 128 -19.07 -4.12 -3.11
CA TYR A 128 -18.25 -3.69 -4.24
C TYR A 128 -18.04 -2.16 -4.26
N TRP A 129 -19.11 -1.40 -4.13
CA TRP A 129 -19.03 0.07 -4.13
C TRP A 129 -18.25 0.62 -2.95
N LEU A 130 -18.40 0.01 -1.78
CA LEU A 130 -17.61 0.38 -0.60
C LEU A 130 -16.12 0.11 -0.81
N PHE A 131 -15.76 -1.06 -1.34
CA PHE A 131 -14.37 -1.39 -1.67
C PHE A 131 -13.79 -0.43 -2.71
N LEU A 132 -14.55 -0.11 -3.77
CA LEU A 132 -14.12 0.84 -4.79
C LEU A 132 -13.91 2.23 -4.19
N LEU A 133 -14.82 2.72 -3.35
CA LEU A 133 -14.69 3.98 -2.64
C LEU A 133 -13.44 4.02 -1.76
N GLY A 134 -13.18 2.95 -1.00
CA GLY A 134 -11.99 2.79 -0.18
C GLY A 134 -10.71 2.88 -1.00
N SER A 135 -10.65 2.16 -2.14
CA SER A 135 -9.51 2.17 -3.06
C SER A 135 -9.27 3.55 -3.67
N VAL A 136 -10.30 4.16 -4.26
CA VAL A 136 -10.21 5.49 -4.87
C VAL A 136 -9.79 6.56 -3.86
N SER A 137 -10.36 6.52 -2.65
CA SER A 137 -10.03 7.49 -1.60
C SER A 137 -8.58 7.36 -1.13
N SER A 138 -7.99 6.17 -1.16
CA SER A 138 -6.61 5.96 -0.75
C SER A 138 -5.62 6.78 -1.58
N TYR A 139 -5.85 6.93 -2.89
CA TYR A 139 -4.97 7.67 -3.81
C TYR A 139 -4.86 9.17 -3.51
N LEU A 140 -5.84 9.76 -2.86
CA LEU A 140 -5.85 11.20 -2.60
C LEU A 140 -4.70 11.66 -1.69
N TRP A 141 -4.10 10.75 -0.93
CA TRP A 141 -3.09 11.08 0.09
C TRP A 141 -1.74 10.39 -0.08
N VAL A 142 -1.62 9.39 -0.94
CA VAL A 142 -0.40 8.56 -1.11
C VAL A 142 0.84 9.40 -1.43
N TYR A 143 0.73 10.46 -2.24
CA TYR A 143 1.86 11.30 -2.62
C TYR A 143 2.55 11.96 -1.39
N LYS A 144 1.80 12.30 -0.34
CA LYS A 144 2.37 12.85 0.90
C LYS A 144 3.07 11.77 1.74
N THR A 145 2.52 10.56 1.74
CA THR A 145 3.14 9.41 2.41
C THR A 145 4.47 9.07 1.75
N THR A 146 4.52 9.13 0.42
CA THR A 146 5.74 8.89 -0.36
C THR A 146 6.82 9.91 -0.03
N LEU A 147 6.50 11.21 0.06
CA LEU A 147 7.45 12.23 0.48
C LEU A 147 8.04 11.92 1.86
N ASN A 148 7.19 11.63 2.83
CA ASN A 148 7.63 11.32 4.19
C ASN A 148 8.53 10.08 4.25
N THR A 149 8.23 9.07 3.41
CA THR A 149 9.04 7.85 3.29
C THR A 149 10.38 8.13 2.63
N SER A 150 10.39 8.92 1.56
CA SER A 150 11.63 9.31 0.84
C SER A 150 12.57 10.15 1.70
N ASP A 151 12.03 10.97 2.62
CA ASP A 151 12.80 11.69 3.65
C ASP A 151 13.15 10.81 4.86
N GLN A 152 13.13 9.47 4.71
CA GLN A 152 13.51 8.49 5.73
C GLN A 152 12.68 8.57 7.05
N ASN A 153 11.48 9.13 7.00
CA ASN A 153 10.59 9.24 8.16
C ASN A 153 9.40 8.25 8.09
N LYS A 154 9.57 7.11 7.39
CA LYS A 154 8.55 6.08 7.21
C LYS A 154 7.92 5.62 8.53
N TYR A 155 8.72 5.56 9.61
CA TYR A 155 8.26 5.14 10.94
C TYR A 155 7.03 5.91 11.44
N LEU A 156 6.91 7.20 11.12
CA LEU A 156 5.75 8.02 11.52
C LEU A 156 4.45 7.49 10.91
N TYR A 157 4.49 7.19 9.61
CA TYR A 157 3.33 6.61 8.91
C TYR A 157 3.03 5.20 9.41
N THR A 158 4.08 4.39 9.66
CA THR A 158 3.95 3.03 10.16
C THR A 158 3.27 3.01 11.53
N ILE A 159 3.70 3.85 12.47
CA ILE A 159 3.07 3.99 13.79
C ILE A 159 1.59 4.41 13.65
N ALA A 160 1.33 5.47 12.88
CA ALA A 160 -0.05 5.95 12.67
C ALA A 160 -0.95 4.85 12.05
N SER A 161 -0.42 4.08 11.10
CA SER A 161 -1.14 2.96 10.49
C SER A 161 -1.39 1.82 11.47
N THR A 162 -0.43 1.47 12.31
CA THR A 162 -0.58 0.40 13.30
C THR A 162 -1.60 0.78 14.37
N ILE A 163 -1.56 2.01 14.86
CA ILE A 163 -2.58 2.52 15.80
C ILE A 163 -3.97 2.47 15.16
N ALA A 164 -4.09 2.96 13.92
CA ALA A 164 -5.37 2.90 13.21
C ALA A 164 -5.88 1.46 13.04
N GLN A 165 -5.01 0.49 12.75
CA GLN A 165 -5.41 -0.92 12.63
C GLN A 165 -5.87 -1.52 13.96
N ILE A 166 -5.25 -1.15 15.08
CA ILE A 166 -5.72 -1.56 16.41
C ILE A 166 -7.12 -1.00 16.67
N VAL A 167 -7.31 0.30 16.43
CA VAL A 167 -8.61 0.96 16.61
C VAL A 167 -9.69 0.31 15.72
N VAL A 168 -9.38 0.09 14.45
CA VAL A 168 -10.28 -0.59 13.51
C VAL A 168 -10.65 -1.98 14.01
N LEU A 169 -9.68 -2.77 14.46
CA LEU A 169 -9.98 -4.11 14.97
C LEU A 169 -10.96 -4.07 16.15
N VAL A 170 -10.71 -3.18 17.12
CA VAL A 170 -11.59 -3.04 18.27
C VAL A 170 -13.01 -2.66 17.82
N LEU A 171 -13.14 -1.66 16.96
CA LEU A 171 -14.45 -1.25 16.42
C LEU A 171 -15.13 -2.38 15.62
N LYS A 172 -14.38 -3.11 14.80
CA LYS A 172 -14.89 -4.24 14.02
C LYS A 172 -15.40 -5.37 14.92
N VAL A 173 -14.66 -5.70 15.99
CA VAL A 173 -15.07 -6.72 16.97
C VAL A 173 -16.36 -6.28 17.67
N LEU A 174 -16.46 -5.03 18.10
CA LEU A 174 -17.67 -4.50 18.74
C LEU A 174 -18.87 -4.54 17.80
N ILE A 175 -18.69 -4.12 16.54
CA ILE A 175 -19.77 -4.14 15.53
C ILE A 175 -20.26 -5.56 15.27
N LEU A 176 -19.33 -6.50 15.06
CA LEU A 176 -19.69 -7.89 14.77
C LEU A 176 -20.34 -8.57 15.99
N TYR A 177 -19.93 -8.21 17.21
CA TYR A 177 -20.50 -8.76 18.43
C TYR A 177 -21.92 -8.24 18.71
N PHE A 178 -22.17 -6.91 18.56
CA PHE A 178 -23.44 -6.29 18.91
C PHE A 178 -24.41 -6.17 17.74
N VAL A 179 -23.93 -5.94 16.52
CA VAL A 179 -24.77 -5.58 15.37
C VAL A 179 -24.79 -6.65 14.29
N GLN A 180 -23.74 -7.48 14.21
CA GLN A 180 -23.58 -8.56 13.21
C GLN A 180 -23.79 -8.08 11.77
N ASN A 181 -23.39 -6.83 11.45
CA ASN A 181 -23.56 -6.21 10.15
C ASN A 181 -22.23 -6.02 9.43
N TYR A 182 -22.07 -6.72 8.30
CA TYR A 182 -20.84 -6.70 7.50
C TYR A 182 -20.64 -5.35 6.77
N ILE A 183 -21.70 -4.68 6.37
CA ILE A 183 -21.63 -3.36 5.73
C ILE A 183 -21.06 -2.32 6.69
N LEU A 184 -21.53 -2.32 7.93
CA LEU A 184 -21.01 -1.43 8.97
C LEU A 184 -19.55 -1.75 9.31
N TYR A 185 -19.18 -3.03 9.33
CA TYR A 185 -17.78 -3.50 9.47
C TYR A 185 -16.87 -2.91 8.38
N LEU A 186 -17.31 -2.91 7.11
CA LEU A 186 -16.54 -2.30 6.00
C LEU A 186 -16.52 -0.78 6.06
N ALA A 187 -17.64 -0.16 6.39
CA ALA A 187 -17.76 1.30 6.52
C ALA A 187 -16.78 1.85 7.57
N VAL A 188 -16.64 1.15 8.70
CA VAL A 188 -15.66 1.52 9.76
C VAL A 188 -14.23 1.39 9.27
N ASP A 189 -13.91 0.37 8.49
CA ASP A 189 -12.57 0.18 7.92
C ASP A 189 -12.19 1.35 7.00
N ILE A 190 -13.08 1.68 6.08
CA ILE A 190 -12.91 2.78 5.14
C ILE A 190 -12.85 4.12 5.88
N GLY A 191 -13.78 4.36 6.79
CA GLY A 191 -13.87 5.60 7.58
C GLY A 191 -12.61 5.85 8.40
N THR A 192 -12.12 4.83 9.10
CA THR A 192 -10.88 4.94 9.90
C THR A 192 -9.66 5.15 9.01
N THR A 193 -9.60 4.51 7.84
CA THR A 193 -8.53 4.73 6.86
C THR A 193 -8.53 6.17 6.35
N ILE A 194 -9.68 6.75 6.05
CA ILE A 194 -9.82 8.15 5.64
C ILE A 194 -9.37 9.08 6.77
N VAL A 195 -9.86 8.88 7.99
CA VAL A 195 -9.50 9.69 9.16
C VAL A 195 -7.99 9.63 9.43
N LYS A 196 -7.40 8.43 9.43
CA LYS A 196 -5.96 8.23 9.56
C LYS A 196 -5.19 9.05 8.51
N ASN A 197 -5.58 8.93 7.25
CA ASN A 197 -4.91 9.61 6.15
C ASN A 197 -5.02 11.14 6.25
N LEU A 198 -6.18 11.66 6.66
CA LEU A 198 -6.38 13.08 6.91
C LEU A 198 -5.49 13.60 8.05
N ILE A 199 -5.43 12.86 9.16
CA ILE A 199 -4.56 13.22 10.31
C ILE A 199 -3.10 13.20 9.84
N PHE A 200 -2.68 12.14 9.15
CA PHE A 200 -1.31 12.03 8.65
C PHE A 200 -0.94 13.14 7.66
N CYS A 201 -1.86 13.50 6.76
CA CYS A 201 -1.67 14.65 5.87
C CYS A 201 -1.43 15.96 6.61
N ARG A 202 -2.15 16.21 7.71
CA ARG A 202 -1.93 17.39 8.54
C ARG A 202 -0.56 17.37 9.20
N ILE A 203 -0.08 16.20 9.64
CA ILE A 203 1.27 16.03 10.20
C ILE A 203 2.33 16.36 9.15
N VAL A 204 2.17 15.84 7.92
CA VAL A 204 3.08 16.12 6.79
C VAL A 204 3.06 17.61 6.42
N ASP A 205 1.87 18.25 6.35
CA ASP A 205 1.74 19.67 6.01
C ASP A 205 2.37 20.60 7.07
N ARG A 206 2.42 20.16 8.33
CA ARG A 206 3.14 20.88 9.41
C ARG A 206 4.65 20.69 9.32
N ARG A 207 5.08 19.49 8.90
CA ARG A 207 6.50 19.16 8.78
C ARG A 207 7.16 19.76 7.54
N TYR A 208 6.40 19.88 6.45
CA TYR A 208 6.84 20.41 5.16
C TYR A 208 5.97 21.61 4.75
N PRO A 209 6.10 22.77 5.45
CA PRO A 209 5.24 23.94 5.24
C PRO A 209 5.28 24.49 3.80
N TYR A 210 6.40 24.27 3.10
CA TYR A 210 6.60 24.68 1.72
C TYR A 210 5.64 23.98 0.71
N LEU A 211 4.98 22.89 1.10
CA LEU A 211 3.97 22.23 0.25
C LEU A 211 2.69 23.05 0.08
N LYS A 212 2.48 24.06 0.93
CA LYS A 212 1.33 24.98 0.84
C LYS A 212 1.56 26.11 -0.15
N ASP A 213 2.79 26.29 -0.63
CA ASP A 213 3.14 27.31 -1.58
C ASP A 213 2.36 27.08 -2.91
N LYS A 214 1.74 28.17 -3.40
CA LYS A 214 1.01 28.15 -4.67
C LYS A 214 1.89 28.45 -5.87
N ASN A 215 2.97 29.22 -5.65
CA ASN A 215 3.96 29.57 -6.66
C ASN A 215 4.98 28.44 -6.82
N VAL A 216 4.61 27.43 -7.58
CA VAL A 216 5.47 26.27 -7.83
C VAL A 216 5.88 26.28 -9.31
N ARG A 217 7.17 26.18 -9.57
CA ARG A 217 7.72 26.05 -10.95
C ARG A 217 7.16 24.78 -11.60
N LYS A 218 6.93 24.82 -12.92
CA LYS A 218 6.59 23.62 -13.69
C LYS A 218 7.78 22.67 -13.67
N LEU A 219 7.47 21.37 -13.60
CA LEU A 219 8.51 20.34 -13.66
C LEU A 219 9.24 20.41 -14.99
N ASP A 220 10.57 20.30 -14.93
CA ASP A 220 11.43 20.28 -16.10
C ASP A 220 11.01 19.17 -17.07
N PRO A 221 10.91 19.44 -18.38
CA PRO A 221 10.52 18.44 -19.38
C PRO A 221 11.42 17.19 -19.40
N GLU A 222 12.72 17.35 -19.16
CA GLU A 222 13.67 16.22 -19.13
C GLU A 222 13.41 15.32 -17.90
N VAL A 223 13.23 15.93 -16.73
CA VAL A 223 12.87 15.20 -15.49
C VAL A 223 11.54 14.48 -15.67
N ARG A 224 10.56 15.14 -16.27
CA ARG A 224 9.26 14.55 -16.58
C ARG A 224 9.39 13.34 -17.51
N LYS A 225 10.20 13.43 -18.58
CA LYS A 225 10.44 12.34 -19.53
C LYS A 225 11.11 11.15 -18.84
N SER A 226 12.15 11.41 -18.03
CA SER A 226 12.82 10.38 -17.23
C SER A 226 11.86 9.67 -16.27
N LEU A 227 10.99 10.42 -15.59
CA LEU A 227 9.96 9.85 -14.70
C LEU A 227 9.03 8.91 -15.46
N PHE A 228 8.50 9.31 -16.62
CA PHE A 228 7.62 8.43 -17.41
C PHE A 228 8.33 7.17 -17.88
N THR A 229 9.60 7.24 -18.26
CA THR A 229 10.40 6.08 -18.65
C THR A 229 10.56 5.12 -17.48
N ASN A 230 10.88 5.63 -16.29
CA ASN A 230 11.02 4.82 -15.07
C ASN A 230 9.67 4.21 -14.62
N ILE A 231 8.58 4.98 -14.67
CA ILE A 231 7.23 4.49 -14.37
C ILE A 231 6.88 3.33 -15.29
N LYS A 232 7.12 3.46 -16.61
CA LYS A 232 6.82 2.43 -17.59
C LYS A 232 7.62 1.14 -17.33
N ALA A 233 8.91 1.26 -17.04
CA ALA A 233 9.77 0.12 -16.73
C ALA A 233 9.32 -0.61 -15.46
N LEU A 234 9.03 0.12 -14.37
CA LEU A 234 8.55 -0.44 -13.11
C LEU A 234 7.15 -1.03 -13.23
N PHE A 235 6.28 -0.42 -14.02
CA PHE A 235 4.95 -0.94 -14.32
C PHE A 235 5.02 -2.32 -14.99
N LEU A 236 5.83 -2.46 -16.05
CA LEU A 236 5.98 -3.74 -16.75
C LEU A 236 6.48 -4.87 -15.83
N GLY A 237 7.44 -4.57 -14.95
CA GLY A 237 7.91 -5.54 -13.95
C GLY A 237 6.83 -5.96 -12.94
N LYS A 238 5.93 -5.04 -12.59
CA LYS A 238 4.84 -5.32 -11.63
C LYS A 238 3.65 -6.04 -12.25
N VAL A 239 3.38 -5.84 -13.54
CA VAL A 239 2.25 -6.48 -14.23
C VAL A 239 2.36 -8.02 -14.12
N GLY A 240 3.51 -8.59 -14.43
CA GLY A 240 3.71 -10.04 -14.33
C GLY A 240 3.48 -10.57 -12.92
N TYR A 241 4.01 -9.88 -11.92
CA TYR A 241 3.84 -10.26 -10.51
C TYR A 241 2.35 -10.23 -10.08
N ILE A 242 1.62 -9.16 -10.39
CA ILE A 242 0.21 -9.03 -9.97
C ILE A 242 -0.69 -10.01 -10.71
N ILE A 243 -0.47 -10.21 -12.02
CA ILE A 243 -1.23 -11.22 -12.76
C ILE A 243 -1.05 -12.59 -12.10
N SER A 244 0.18 -12.98 -11.78
CA SER A 244 0.46 -14.24 -11.11
C SER A 244 -0.25 -14.35 -9.75
N GLN A 245 -0.25 -13.30 -8.93
CA GLN A 245 -0.84 -13.33 -7.58
C GLN A 245 -2.38 -13.24 -7.56
N CYS A 246 -2.97 -12.58 -8.53
CA CYS A 246 -4.43 -12.34 -8.53
C CYS A 246 -5.20 -13.35 -9.36
N SER A 247 -4.55 -14.03 -10.32
CA SER A 247 -5.21 -15.00 -11.20
C SER A 247 -5.79 -16.19 -10.45
N ASP A 248 -5.11 -16.67 -9.41
CA ASP A 248 -5.54 -17.84 -8.63
C ASP A 248 -6.96 -17.66 -8.07
N ASN A 249 -7.21 -16.55 -7.41
CA ASN A 249 -8.52 -16.30 -6.80
C ASN A 249 -9.62 -16.05 -7.82
N LEU A 250 -9.29 -15.44 -8.97
CA LEU A 250 -10.26 -15.28 -10.08
C LEU A 250 -10.61 -16.61 -10.71
N VAL A 251 -9.62 -17.47 -10.94
CA VAL A 251 -9.83 -18.82 -11.49
C VAL A 251 -10.63 -19.67 -10.50
N ILE A 252 -10.25 -19.70 -9.22
CA ILE A 252 -10.98 -20.46 -8.19
C ILE A 252 -12.43 -19.96 -8.07
N SER A 253 -12.66 -18.64 -8.07
CA SER A 253 -14.01 -18.08 -7.93
C SER A 253 -14.89 -18.41 -9.14
N SER A 254 -14.32 -18.38 -10.36
CA SER A 254 -15.08 -18.61 -11.60
C SER A 254 -15.32 -20.07 -11.92
N LEU A 255 -14.38 -20.97 -11.57
CA LEU A 255 -14.43 -22.39 -11.93
C LEU A 255 -14.89 -23.30 -10.77
N VAL A 256 -14.69 -22.89 -9.52
CA VAL A 256 -15.04 -23.69 -8.34
C VAL A 256 -16.15 -23.02 -7.53
N SER A 257 -15.80 -22.09 -6.63
CA SER A 257 -16.76 -21.31 -5.84
C SER A 257 -16.09 -20.15 -5.07
N VAL A 258 -16.89 -19.17 -4.65
CA VAL A 258 -16.43 -18.08 -3.76
C VAL A 258 -16.04 -18.63 -2.38
N THR A 259 -16.71 -19.68 -1.90
CA THR A 259 -16.36 -20.36 -0.65
C THR A 259 -14.97 -20.99 -0.71
N ALA A 260 -14.61 -21.60 -1.84
CA ALA A 260 -13.26 -22.15 -2.07
C ALA A 260 -12.19 -21.05 -2.04
N VAL A 261 -12.46 -19.86 -2.57
CA VAL A 261 -11.58 -18.67 -2.42
C VAL A 261 -11.39 -18.34 -0.96
N GLY A 262 -12.46 -18.37 -0.16
CA GLY A 262 -12.40 -18.13 1.29
C GLY A 262 -11.46 -19.09 2.00
N MET A 263 -11.55 -20.39 1.69
CA MET A 263 -10.66 -21.43 2.24
C MET A 263 -9.21 -21.23 1.78
N TYR A 264 -8.97 -21.05 0.48
CA TYR A 264 -7.65 -20.80 -0.11
C TYR A 264 -6.99 -19.56 0.48
N SER A 265 -7.77 -18.51 0.75
CA SER A 265 -7.26 -17.27 1.34
C SER A 265 -6.72 -17.45 2.78
N ASN A 266 -7.09 -18.52 3.48
CA ASN A 266 -6.48 -18.85 4.78
C ASN A 266 -5.01 -19.28 4.61
N TYR A 267 -4.74 -20.13 3.63
CA TYR A 267 -3.37 -20.58 3.32
C TYR A 267 -2.51 -19.44 2.79
N THR A 268 -3.03 -18.64 1.86
CA THR A 268 -2.31 -17.49 1.32
C THR A 268 -2.02 -16.43 2.37
N THR A 269 -2.88 -16.27 3.39
CA THR A 269 -2.61 -15.36 4.50
C THR A 269 -1.40 -15.82 5.33
N LEU A 270 -1.23 -17.12 5.58
CA LEU A 270 -0.06 -17.67 6.25
C LEU A 270 1.21 -17.39 5.44
N ILE A 271 1.20 -17.75 4.16
CA ILE A 271 2.33 -17.57 3.24
C ILE A 271 2.74 -16.09 3.14
N THR A 272 1.77 -15.20 2.92
CA THR A 272 2.03 -13.76 2.81
C THR A 272 2.49 -13.14 4.12
N SER A 273 2.05 -13.68 5.26
CA SER A 273 2.53 -13.23 6.58
C SER A 273 4.01 -13.52 6.75
N VAL A 274 4.46 -14.73 6.43
CA VAL A 274 5.88 -15.11 6.48
C VAL A 274 6.69 -14.29 5.48
N SER A 275 6.24 -14.20 4.22
CA SER A 275 6.88 -13.38 3.18
C SER A 275 6.96 -11.91 3.57
N GLY A 276 5.99 -11.40 4.35
CA GLY A 276 5.98 -10.03 4.87
C GLY A 276 7.14 -9.73 5.81
N PHE A 277 7.59 -10.69 6.62
CA PHE A 277 8.79 -10.52 7.45
C PHE A 277 10.04 -10.39 6.61
N VAL A 278 10.21 -11.27 5.62
CA VAL A 278 11.38 -11.26 4.72
C VAL A 278 11.43 -9.95 3.94
N THR A 279 10.30 -9.52 3.37
CA THR A 279 10.22 -8.25 2.63
C THR A 279 10.45 -7.03 3.51
N THR A 280 10.02 -7.05 4.78
CA THR A 280 10.27 -5.95 5.73
C THR A 280 11.76 -5.82 6.03
N PHE A 281 12.46 -6.93 6.25
CA PHE A 281 13.90 -6.96 6.42
C PHE A 281 14.62 -6.42 5.17
N SER A 282 14.32 -6.96 3.99
CA SER A 282 14.92 -6.54 2.72
C SER A 282 14.67 -5.05 2.41
N SER A 283 13.49 -4.52 2.74
CA SER A 283 13.16 -3.11 2.51
C SER A 283 14.00 -2.14 3.38
N GLY A 284 14.33 -2.54 4.60
CA GLY A 284 15.21 -1.78 5.49
C GLY A 284 16.64 -1.67 4.92
N VAL A 285 17.13 -2.76 4.34
CA VAL A 285 18.45 -2.81 3.71
C VAL A 285 18.48 -2.03 2.39
N THR A 286 17.44 -2.12 1.57
CA THR A 286 17.33 -1.43 0.27
C THR A 286 17.49 0.09 0.40
N ALA A 287 16.86 0.71 1.39
CA ALA A 287 16.97 2.15 1.61
C ALA A 287 18.41 2.56 2.00
N SER A 288 19.09 1.73 2.80
CA SER A 288 20.50 1.93 3.17
C SER A 288 21.43 1.76 1.99
N MET A 289 21.20 0.73 1.15
CA MET A 289 21.99 0.48 -0.07
C MET A 289 21.82 1.60 -1.09
N GLY A 290 20.62 2.09 -1.32
CA GLY A 290 20.38 3.22 -2.23
C GLY A 290 21.16 4.47 -1.84
N ASN A 291 21.25 4.73 -0.53
CA ASN A 291 22.03 5.85 0.00
C ASN A 291 23.56 5.61 -0.14
N LEU A 292 24.00 4.38 0.14
CA LEU A 292 25.42 3.99 0.00
C LEU A 292 25.91 4.18 -1.45
N ILE A 293 25.14 3.71 -2.43
CA ILE A 293 25.45 3.84 -3.86
C ILE A 293 25.52 5.32 -4.28
N ALA A 294 24.72 6.18 -3.65
CA ALA A 294 24.72 7.62 -3.96
C ALA A 294 25.85 8.40 -3.30
N SER A 295 26.48 7.89 -2.21
CA SER A 295 27.42 8.64 -1.37
C SER A 295 28.83 8.06 -1.28
N GLU A 296 29.04 6.81 -1.68
CA GLU A 296 30.32 6.08 -1.53
C GLU A 296 30.92 5.64 -2.87
N THR A 297 32.16 5.14 -2.83
CA THR A 297 32.83 4.59 -4.02
C THR A 297 32.17 3.29 -4.48
N LYS A 298 32.33 2.96 -5.77
CA LYS A 298 31.76 1.73 -6.36
C LYS A 298 32.29 0.46 -5.68
N GLU A 299 33.55 0.46 -5.28
CA GLU A 299 34.24 -0.65 -4.60
C GLU A 299 33.58 -0.91 -3.24
N ARG A 300 33.35 0.17 -2.46
CA ARG A 300 32.72 0.07 -1.16
C ARG A 300 31.26 -0.35 -1.27
N ALA A 301 30.53 0.20 -2.23
CA ALA A 301 29.14 -0.21 -2.52
C ALA A 301 29.05 -1.69 -2.89
N TYR A 302 30.00 -2.21 -3.67
CA TYR A 302 30.04 -3.61 -4.08
C TYR A 302 30.37 -4.56 -2.91
N GLU A 303 31.29 -4.20 -2.02
CA GLU A 303 31.57 -5.00 -0.81
C GLU A 303 30.32 -5.15 0.07
N VAL A 304 29.62 -4.04 0.30
CA VAL A 304 28.39 -4.07 1.10
C VAL A 304 27.29 -4.85 0.39
N TYR A 305 27.16 -4.70 -0.94
CA TYR A 305 26.23 -5.48 -1.74
C TYR A 305 26.44 -6.99 -1.56
N LYS A 306 27.67 -7.48 -1.67
CA LYS A 306 28.00 -8.91 -1.46
C LYS A 306 27.54 -9.43 -0.09
N ARG A 307 27.72 -8.64 0.97
CA ARG A 307 27.28 -9.01 2.32
C ARG A 307 25.77 -9.09 2.43
N VAL A 308 25.08 -8.10 1.85
CA VAL A 308 23.62 -8.06 1.84
C VAL A 308 23.04 -9.19 1.01
N ASP A 309 23.62 -9.47 -0.16
CA ASP A 309 23.22 -10.56 -1.05
C ASP A 309 23.40 -11.92 -0.36
N PHE A 310 24.52 -12.13 0.33
CA PHE A 310 24.73 -13.32 1.15
C PHE A 310 23.67 -13.50 2.25
N ILE A 311 23.33 -12.44 2.97
CA ILE A 311 22.28 -12.48 4.01
C ILE A 311 20.91 -12.79 3.37
N ASN A 312 20.58 -12.14 2.26
CA ASN A 312 19.34 -12.41 1.54
C ASN A 312 19.23 -13.85 1.06
N TYR A 313 20.32 -14.42 0.54
CA TYR A 313 20.36 -15.82 0.11
C TYR A 313 19.98 -16.81 1.22
N TRP A 314 20.33 -16.52 2.49
CA TRP A 314 19.94 -17.37 3.62
C TRP A 314 18.53 -17.09 4.16
N LEU A 315 17.94 -15.95 3.78
CA LEU A 315 16.59 -15.57 4.22
C LEU A 315 15.50 -16.03 3.25
N TYR A 316 15.82 -16.22 1.97
CA TYR A 316 14.92 -16.69 0.91
C TYR A 316 15.14 -18.18 0.59
#